data_ac0d84328501fe5ccc082fc0017e84f4
#
_entry.id   ac0d84328501fe5ccc082fc0017e84f4
#
_cell.length_a   1.000
_cell.length_b   1.000
_cell.length_c   1.000
_cell.angle_alpha   90.00
_cell.angle_beta   90.00
_cell.angle_gamma   90.00
#
_symmetry.space_group_name_H-M   'P 1'
#
loop_
_entity.id
_entity.type
_entity.pdbx_description
1 polymer ?
#
loop_
_entity_poly.entity_id
_entity_poly.type
_entity_poly.pdbx_seq_one_letter_code
_entity_poly.pdbx_strand_id
1 'polypeptide(L)'
;FSSGISFDNKKMSTEARVKNYSMELIDGGGRIKGNWTGLVQTDVTNSYLTVPVMAAYKLSSVWNLRFGPYVAYLMDGKFSGHVSDGYLRENDPTGQKVPFTGDATATYDFSDNLRKFQWGLQAGGSWRVNRHFRLNADLQWGLNDIFEKDFETITFSMYNIYLNLGFGYVF
;
A
#
# COMPACT_ATOMS: atom_id res chain seq x y z
N PHE A 1 -13.12 17.94 -18.71
CA PHE A 1 -13.09 16.73 -17.87
C PHE A 1 -12.42 15.61 -18.64
N SER A 2 -11.74 14.72 -17.94
CA SER A 2 -11.19 13.49 -18.48
C SER A 2 -11.43 12.35 -17.50
N SER A 3 -11.63 11.16 -18.04
CA SER A 3 -11.72 9.92 -17.31
C SER A 3 -11.02 8.82 -18.11
N GLY A 4 -10.77 7.70 -17.50
CA GLY A 4 -10.14 6.56 -18.13
C GLY A 4 -10.20 5.37 -17.19
N ILE A 5 -9.59 4.28 -17.63
CA ILE A 5 -9.40 3.08 -16.81
C ILE A 5 -7.91 2.78 -16.83
N SER A 6 -7.32 2.56 -15.66
CA SER A 6 -5.94 2.08 -15.54
C SER A 6 -5.89 0.80 -14.74
N PHE A 7 -4.94 -0.05 -15.07
CA PHE A 7 -4.56 -1.20 -14.28
C PHE A 7 -3.21 -0.88 -13.62
N ASP A 8 -3.23 -0.80 -12.29
CA ASP A 8 -2.08 -0.37 -11.50
C ASP A 8 -1.57 -1.57 -10.67
N ASN A 9 -0.31 -1.94 -10.81
CA ASN A 9 0.35 -2.90 -9.93
C ASN A 9 1.26 -2.14 -8.97
N LYS A 10 0.92 -2.15 -7.69
CA LYS A 10 1.58 -1.41 -6.62
C LYS A 10 2.36 -2.36 -5.74
N LYS A 11 3.68 -2.15 -5.66
CA LYS A 11 4.59 -2.98 -4.88
C LYS A 11 5.30 -2.13 -3.84
N MET A 12 5.47 -2.68 -2.65
CA MET A 12 6.25 -2.10 -1.57
C MET A 12 6.96 -3.24 -0.85
N SER A 13 8.23 -3.05 -0.54
CA SER A 13 8.98 -3.87 0.41
C SER A 13 9.59 -2.94 1.44
N THR A 14 9.45 -3.27 2.71
CA THR A 14 10.00 -2.48 3.81
C THR A 14 10.50 -3.39 4.91
N GLU A 15 11.55 -2.93 5.58
CA GLU A 15 12.06 -3.54 6.80
C GLU A 15 12.14 -2.46 7.89
N ALA A 16 11.61 -2.77 9.06
CA ALA A 16 11.62 -1.86 10.19
C ALA A 16 11.78 -2.63 11.50
N ARG A 17 12.49 -2.03 12.47
CA ARG A 17 12.49 -2.51 13.85
C ARG A 17 11.36 -1.84 14.61
N VAL A 18 10.45 -2.65 15.13
CA VAL A 18 9.27 -2.18 15.86
C VAL A 18 9.34 -2.60 17.34
N LYS A 19 8.59 -1.89 18.17
CA LYS A 19 8.48 -2.19 19.60
C LYS A 19 7.02 -2.24 20.01
N ASN A 20 6.63 -3.36 20.64
CA ASN A 20 5.28 -3.57 21.18
C ASN A 20 4.17 -3.45 20.12
N TYR A 21 4.39 -4.05 18.97
CA TYR A 21 3.51 -3.99 17.81
C TYR A 21 2.54 -5.15 17.83
N SER A 22 1.22 -4.86 17.86
CA SER A 22 0.20 -5.92 17.83
C SER A 22 0.21 -6.62 16.48
N MET A 23 0.35 -7.94 16.46
CA MET A 23 0.29 -8.74 15.25
C MET A 23 -0.05 -10.21 15.55
N GLU A 24 -0.45 -10.93 14.51
CA GLU A 24 -0.65 -12.36 14.52
C GLU A 24 0.43 -13.02 13.67
N LEU A 25 1.18 -13.92 14.28
CA LEU A 25 2.26 -14.66 13.64
C LEU A 25 1.86 -16.09 13.34
N ILE A 26 2.42 -16.64 12.28
CA ILE A 26 2.28 -18.04 11.88
C ILE A 26 3.63 -18.73 12.12
N ASP A 27 3.66 -19.67 13.05
CA ASP A 27 4.82 -20.47 13.38
C ASP A 27 4.45 -21.94 13.44
N GLY A 28 5.19 -22.80 12.71
CA GLY A 28 4.96 -24.24 12.68
C GLY A 28 3.53 -24.69 12.34
N GLY A 29 2.75 -23.86 11.64
CA GLY A 29 1.33 -24.10 11.31
C GLY A 29 0.34 -23.65 12.38
N GLY A 30 0.81 -23.13 13.51
CA GLY A 30 -0.01 -22.46 14.53
C GLY A 30 -0.08 -20.95 14.32
N ARG A 31 -1.16 -20.31 14.82
CA ARG A 31 -1.32 -18.85 14.86
C ARG A 31 -1.16 -18.37 16.30
N ILE A 32 -0.28 -17.39 16.50
CA ILE A 32 -0.02 -16.81 17.81
C ILE A 32 -0.27 -15.31 17.71
N LYS A 33 -1.25 -14.82 18.44
CA LYS A 33 -1.55 -13.38 18.54
C LYS A 33 -0.82 -12.77 19.73
N GLY A 34 -0.22 -11.60 19.54
CA GLY A 34 0.49 -10.94 20.62
C GLY A 34 1.17 -9.64 20.19
N ASN A 35 2.11 -9.20 21.03
CA ASN A 35 2.85 -7.97 20.83
C ASN A 35 4.31 -8.27 20.45
N TRP A 36 4.67 -7.93 19.24
CA TRP A 36 5.99 -8.12 18.68
C TRP A 36 6.95 -6.97 19.02
N THR A 37 8.17 -7.32 19.32
CA THR A 37 9.31 -6.38 19.41
C THR A 37 10.50 -6.99 18.69
N GLY A 38 10.96 -6.38 17.61
CA GLY A 38 12.04 -6.90 16.76
C GLY A 38 11.96 -6.37 15.34
N LEU A 39 12.63 -7.06 14.42
CA LEU A 39 12.58 -6.75 12.99
C LEU A 39 11.28 -7.28 12.38
N VAL A 40 10.71 -6.48 11.50
CA VAL A 40 9.54 -6.82 10.67
C VAL A 40 9.87 -6.49 9.23
N GLN A 41 9.82 -7.48 8.38
CA GLN A 41 9.88 -7.30 6.93
C GLN A 41 8.48 -7.47 6.36
N THR A 42 8.05 -6.53 5.54
CA THR A 42 6.72 -6.50 4.93
C THR A 42 6.86 -6.39 3.42
N ASP A 43 6.19 -7.27 2.71
CA ASP A 43 6.07 -7.26 1.26
C ASP A 43 4.61 -7.10 0.88
N VAL A 44 4.32 -6.06 0.11
CA VAL A 44 2.98 -5.75 -0.39
C VAL A 44 3.00 -5.77 -1.91
N THR A 45 2.04 -6.48 -2.50
CA THR A 45 1.81 -6.46 -3.94
C THR A 45 0.30 -6.40 -4.20
N ASN A 46 -0.18 -5.26 -4.64
CA ASN A 46 -1.61 -5.02 -4.86
C ASN A 46 -1.85 -4.56 -6.29
N SER A 47 -2.77 -5.23 -6.97
CA SER A 47 -3.21 -4.91 -8.33
C SER A 47 -4.60 -4.30 -8.30
N TYR A 48 -4.73 -3.07 -8.80
CA TYR A 48 -5.98 -2.32 -8.81
C TYR A 48 -6.45 -2.01 -10.22
N LEU A 49 -7.76 -2.08 -10.41
CA LEU A 49 -8.46 -1.44 -11.52
C LEU A 49 -8.92 -0.07 -11.04
N THR A 50 -8.37 1.00 -11.61
CA THR A 50 -8.59 2.38 -11.16
C THR A 50 -9.35 3.18 -12.20
N VAL A 51 -10.35 3.94 -11.75
CA VAL A 51 -11.16 4.85 -12.56
C VAL A 51 -11.09 6.26 -11.95
N PRO A 52 -10.29 7.17 -12.52
CA PRO A 52 -10.25 8.57 -12.12
C PRO A 52 -11.32 9.39 -12.84
N VAL A 53 -11.82 10.42 -12.19
CA VAL A 53 -12.66 11.48 -12.78
C VAL A 53 -11.97 12.82 -12.56
N MET A 54 -11.32 13.34 -13.60
CA MET A 54 -10.40 14.44 -13.49
C MET A 54 -10.93 15.72 -14.16
N ALA A 55 -10.83 16.84 -13.46
CA ALA A 55 -10.86 18.15 -14.09
C ALA A 55 -9.47 18.44 -14.68
N ALA A 56 -9.42 18.81 -15.95
CA ALA A 56 -8.19 19.17 -16.63
C ALA A 56 -8.14 20.68 -16.84
N TYR A 57 -7.02 21.28 -16.48
CA TYR A 57 -6.75 22.70 -16.64
C TYR A 57 -5.51 22.91 -17.51
N LYS A 58 -5.69 23.57 -18.65
CA LYS A 58 -4.60 23.89 -19.58
C LYS A 58 -3.88 25.15 -19.09
N LEU A 59 -2.74 24.96 -18.42
CA LEU A 59 -1.95 26.08 -17.88
C LEU A 59 -1.21 26.85 -18.99
N SER A 60 -0.73 26.12 -20.02
CA SER A 60 -0.08 26.69 -21.19
C SER A 60 -0.22 25.78 -22.41
N SER A 61 0.41 26.12 -23.54
CA SER A 61 0.46 25.26 -24.74
C SER A 61 1.19 23.94 -24.49
N VAL A 62 2.04 23.87 -23.45
CA VAL A 62 2.89 22.71 -23.13
C VAL A 62 2.55 22.07 -21.80
N TRP A 63 1.86 22.78 -20.87
CA TRP A 63 1.50 22.28 -19.55
C TRP A 63 0.00 22.09 -19.40
N ASN A 64 -0.38 20.92 -18.89
CA ASN A 64 -1.75 20.59 -18.52
C ASN A 64 -1.77 20.00 -17.12
N LEU A 65 -2.60 20.52 -16.23
CA LEU A 65 -2.81 20.02 -14.87
C LEU A 65 -4.12 19.27 -14.80
N ARG A 66 -4.14 18.26 -13.94
CA ARG A 66 -5.32 17.42 -13.70
C ARG A 66 -5.51 17.24 -12.20
N PHE A 67 -6.75 17.29 -11.77
CA PHE A 67 -7.12 17.04 -10.38
C PHE A 67 -8.53 16.46 -10.31
N GLY A 68 -8.74 15.50 -9.42
CA GLY A 68 -10.06 14.93 -9.20
C GLY A 68 -10.04 13.69 -8.31
N PRO A 69 -11.22 13.16 -7.98
CA PRO A 69 -11.36 11.90 -7.26
C PRO A 69 -11.03 10.70 -8.16
N TYR A 70 -10.66 9.61 -7.51
CA TYR A 70 -10.59 8.29 -8.14
C TYR A 70 -11.26 7.24 -7.26
N VAL A 71 -11.69 6.17 -7.89
CA VAL A 71 -12.08 4.92 -7.24
C VAL A 71 -11.23 3.79 -7.82
N ALA A 72 -10.89 2.81 -6.99
CA ALA A 72 -10.10 1.67 -7.39
C ALA A 72 -10.64 0.39 -6.76
N TYR A 73 -10.62 -0.68 -7.52
CA TYR A 73 -11.02 -2.01 -7.06
C TYR A 73 -9.80 -2.93 -7.03
N LEU A 74 -9.57 -3.58 -5.88
CA LEU A 74 -8.50 -4.54 -5.70
C LEU A 74 -8.84 -5.84 -6.44
N MET A 75 -8.09 -6.13 -7.49
CA MET A 75 -8.24 -7.35 -8.29
C MET A 75 -7.48 -8.52 -7.69
N ASP A 76 -6.27 -8.25 -7.21
CA ASP A 76 -5.40 -9.19 -6.51
C ASP A 76 -4.56 -8.44 -5.50
N GLY A 77 -4.42 -8.99 -4.30
CA GLY A 77 -3.72 -8.34 -3.21
C GLY A 77 -2.96 -9.31 -2.33
N LYS A 78 -1.71 -8.97 -2.04
CA LYS A 78 -0.87 -9.68 -1.11
C LYS A 78 -0.25 -8.71 -0.11
N PHE A 79 -0.43 -9.00 1.18
CA PHE A 79 0.20 -8.30 2.29
C PHE A 79 0.74 -9.35 3.25
N SER A 80 2.01 -9.65 3.14
CA SER A 80 2.67 -10.68 3.92
C SER A 80 4.07 -10.28 4.29
N GLY A 81 4.68 -11.03 5.21
CA GLY A 81 6.05 -10.80 5.60
C GLY A 81 6.54 -11.80 6.62
N HIS A 82 7.65 -11.45 7.22
CA HIS A 82 8.22 -12.24 8.31
C HIS A 82 8.82 -11.34 9.39
N VAL A 83 8.96 -11.91 10.55
CA VAL A 83 9.59 -11.29 11.71
C VAL A 83 10.83 -12.06 12.11
N SER A 84 11.85 -11.35 12.60
CA SER A 84 13.12 -11.92 13.02
C SER A 84 13.78 -11.04 14.09
N ASP A 85 14.81 -11.58 14.74
CA ASP A 85 15.64 -10.87 15.72
C ASP A 85 14.82 -10.07 16.75
N GLY A 86 13.98 -10.82 17.48
CA GLY A 86 13.07 -10.22 18.45
C GLY A 86 12.38 -11.22 19.34
N TYR A 87 11.24 -10.81 19.88
CA TYR A 87 10.37 -11.64 20.70
C TYR A 87 8.91 -11.25 20.54
N LEU A 88 8.02 -12.22 20.65
CA LEU A 88 6.58 -12.02 20.79
C LEU A 88 6.20 -12.11 22.26
N ARG A 89 5.33 -11.22 22.74
CA ARG A 89 4.59 -11.40 23.99
C ARG A 89 3.19 -11.89 23.65
N GLU A 90 2.84 -13.05 24.17
CA GLU A 90 1.56 -13.69 23.90
C GLU A 90 0.40 -12.89 24.52
N ASN A 91 -0.66 -12.73 23.77
CA ASN A 91 -1.93 -12.08 24.12
C ASN A 91 -1.84 -10.58 24.45
N ASP A 92 -0.96 -10.16 25.35
CA ASP A 92 -0.85 -8.79 25.82
C ASP A 92 0.61 -8.32 26.01
N PRO A 93 0.86 -7.02 26.21
CA PRO A 93 2.21 -6.47 26.38
C PRO A 93 3.00 -7.02 27.59
N THR A 94 2.33 -7.69 28.54
CA THR A 94 2.93 -8.27 29.75
C THR A 94 3.04 -9.78 29.69
N GLY A 95 2.49 -10.41 28.65
CA GLY A 95 2.43 -11.85 28.45
C GLY A 95 3.80 -12.53 28.34
N GLN A 96 3.78 -13.85 28.28
CA GLN A 96 4.99 -14.67 28.17
C GLN A 96 5.78 -14.30 26.92
N LYS A 97 7.10 -14.18 27.06
CA LYS A 97 8.00 -13.90 25.94
C LYS A 97 8.34 -15.19 25.19
N VAL A 98 8.07 -15.19 23.89
CA VAL A 98 8.54 -16.20 22.95
C VAL A 98 9.67 -15.58 22.14
N PRO A 99 10.93 -15.96 22.34
CA PRO A 99 12.07 -15.37 21.64
C PRO A 99 12.20 -15.95 20.22
N PHE A 100 12.59 -15.08 19.29
CA PHE A 100 12.96 -15.41 17.91
C PHE A 100 14.37 -14.87 17.68
N THR A 101 15.38 -15.70 17.90
CA THR A 101 16.80 -15.33 17.81
C THR A 101 17.55 -16.22 16.83
N GLY A 102 18.61 -15.70 16.22
CA GLY A 102 19.36 -16.40 15.17
C GLY A 102 18.53 -16.61 13.92
N ASP A 103 18.42 -17.83 13.44
CA ASP A 103 17.66 -18.17 12.23
C ASP A 103 16.14 -18.37 12.48
N ALA A 104 15.68 -18.18 13.72
CA ALA A 104 14.25 -18.32 14.05
C ALA A 104 13.46 -17.18 13.47
N THR A 105 12.51 -17.50 12.58
CA THR A 105 11.60 -16.57 11.94
C THR A 105 10.17 -17.04 12.04
N ALA A 106 9.22 -16.13 12.11
CA ALA A 106 7.80 -16.43 11.93
C ALA A 106 7.25 -15.56 10.80
N THR A 107 6.23 -16.05 10.14
CA THR A 107 5.58 -15.35 9.03
C THR A 107 4.25 -14.75 9.48
N TYR A 108 3.75 -13.79 8.70
CA TYR A 108 2.40 -13.29 8.82
C TYR A 108 1.81 -13.03 7.43
N ASP A 109 0.49 -13.15 7.32
CA ASP A 109 -0.24 -12.91 6.09
C ASP A 109 -1.59 -12.27 6.42
N PHE A 110 -1.79 -11.06 5.94
CA PHE A 110 -3.01 -10.26 6.10
C PHE A 110 -3.69 -9.97 4.75
N SER A 111 -3.38 -10.76 3.73
CA SER A 111 -3.90 -10.59 2.37
C SER A 111 -5.43 -10.67 2.32
N ASP A 112 -6.03 -11.54 3.11
CA ASP A 112 -7.48 -11.73 3.17
C ASP A 112 -8.22 -10.56 3.84
N ASN A 113 -7.49 -9.71 4.58
CA ASN A 113 -8.05 -8.56 5.28
C ASN A 113 -7.92 -7.25 4.48
N LEU A 114 -7.41 -7.33 3.24
CA LEU A 114 -7.28 -6.17 2.37
C LEU A 114 -8.65 -5.72 1.85
N ARG A 115 -8.92 -4.43 2.00
CA ARG A 115 -10.14 -3.80 1.50
C ARG A 115 -10.16 -3.80 -0.02
N LYS A 116 -11.22 -4.35 -0.61
CA LYS A 116 -11.38 -4.44 -2.06
C LYS A 116 -11.64 -3.10 -2.72
N PHE A 117 -12.27 -2.17 -2.03
CA PHE A 117 -12.64 -0.87 -2.58
C PHE A 117 -11.81 0.26 -1.97
N GLN A 118 -11.11 0.99 -2.83
CA GLN A 118 -10.28 2.14 -2.48
C GLN A 118 -10.83 3.38 -3.17
N TRP A 119 -10.72 4.53 -2.51
CA TRP A 119 -11.04 5.82 -3.09
C TRP A 119 -10.11 6.90 -2.56
N GLY A 120 -9.99 7.99 -3.31
CA GLY A 120 -9.10 9.06 -2.93
C GLY A 120 -9.09 10.21 -3.92
N LEU A 121 -8.05 11.01 -3.82
CA LEU A 121 -7.79 12.14 -4.71
C LEU A 121 -6.57 11.86 -5.57
N GLN A 122 -6.61 12.33 -6.80
CA GLN A 122 -5.49 12.29 -7.72
C GLN A 122 -5.21 13.70 -8.23
N ALA A 123 -3.94 14.09 -8.20
CA ALA A 123 -3.44 15.32 -8.78
C ALA A 123 -2.28 15.00 -9.70
N GLY A 124 -2.25 15.58 -10.87
CA GLY A 124 -1.19 15.31 -11.82
C GLY A 124 -1.00 16.40 -12.86
N GLY A 125 0.05 16.21 -13.64
CA GLY A 125 0.39 17.10 -14.72
C GLY A 125 0.96 16.38 -15.92
N SER A 126 0.82 16.99 -17.07
CA SER A 126 1.51 16.56 -18.26
C SER A 126 2.27 17.71 -18.88
N TRP A 127 3.51 17.45 -19.26
CA TRP A 127 4.37 18.37 -19.96
C TRP A 127 4.65 17.84 -21.37
N ARG A 128 4.27 18.65 -22.37
CA ARG A 128 4.61 18.39 -23.76
C ARG A 128 6.04 18.84 -24.01
N VAL A 129 6.97 17.91 -24.05
CA VAL A 129 8.40 18.19 -24.28
C VAL A 129 8.62 18.69 -25.70
N ASN A 130 7.95 18.06 -26.68
CA ASN A 130 7.93 18.45 -28.08
C ASN A 130 6.62 17.98 -28.77
N ARG A 131 6.59 18.00 -30.11
CA ARG A 131 5.39 17.60 -30.89
C ARG A 131 4.96 16.14 -30.63
N HIS A 132 5.93 15.26 -30.34
CA HIS A 132 5.72 13.83 -30.26
C HIS A 132 5.80 13.28 -28.84
N PHE A 133 6.50 13.94 -27.90
CA PHE A 133 6.74 13.43 -26.56
C PHE A 133 6.02 14.22 -25.48
N ARG A 134 5.40 13.48 -24.57
CA ARG A 134 4.74 14.01 -23.38
C ARG A 134 5.21 13.24 -22.15
N LEU A 135 5.56 13.94 -21.09
CA LEU A 135 5.80 13.39 -19.77
C LEU A 135 4.58 13.61 -18.89
N ASN A 136 4.26 12.63 -18.06
CA ASN A 136 3.16 12.66 -17.11
C ASN A 136 3.67 12.34 -15.73
N ALA A 137 3.14 13.04 -14.73
CA ALA A 137 3.33 12.73 -13.32
C ALA A 137 1.98 12.86 -12.62
N ASP A 138 1.55 11.83 -11.91
CA ASP A 138 0.28 11.77 -11.20
C ASP A 138 0.51 11.24 -9.79
N LEU A 139 0.13 12.00 -8.77
CA LEU A 139 0.09 11.59 -7.38
C LEU A 139 -1.32 11.11 -7.05
N GLN A 140 -1.44 9.88 -6.58
CA GLN A 140 -2.66 9.30 -6.04
C GLN A 140 -2.56 9.26 -4.52
N TRP A 141 -3.55 9.81 -3.83
CA TRP A 141 -3.67 9.80 -2.37
C TRP A 141 -4.97 9.11 -1.97
N GLY A 142 -4.85 7.87 -1.45
CA GLY A 142 -5.96 7.13 -0.87
C GLY A 142 -6.43 7.77 0.43
N LEU A 143 -7.74 7.88 0.60
CA LEU A 143 -8.38 8.49 1.76
C LEU A 143 -9.07 7.47 2.68
N ASN A 144 -9.06 6.21 2.32
CA ASN A 144 -9.53 5.13 3.18
C ASN A 144 -8.41 4.14 3.48
N ASP A 145 -8.54 3.47 4.62
CA ASP A 145 -7.63 2.42 5.06
C ASP A 145 -7.55 1.28 4.03
N ILE A 146 -6.37 0.70 3.86
CA ILE A 146 -6.16 -0.47 3.00
C ILE A 146 -6.75 -1.74 3.58
N PHE A 147 -6.97 -1.78 4.89
CA PHE A 147 -7.59 -2.91 5.58
C PHE A 147 -9.09 -2.72 5.80
N GLU A 148 -9.80 -3.81 5.99
CA GLU A 148 -11.20 -3.80 6.38
C GLU A 148 -11.39 -3.24 7.81
N LYS A 149 -12.58 -2.70 8.11
CA LYS A 149 -12.83 -2.00 9.38
C LYS A 149 -12.81 -2.90 10.61
N ASP A 150 -13.08 -4.17 10.42
CA ASP A 150 -13.12 -5.22 11.43
C ASP A 150 -11.76 -5.90 11.66
N PHE A 151 -10.75 -5.47 10.90
CA PHE A 151 -9.38 -5.95 11.09
C PHE A 151 -8.68 -5.15 12.21
N GLU A 152 -8.63 -5.73 13.41
CA GLU A 152 -8.09 -5.10 14.62
C GLU A 152 -6.63 -5.49 14.93
N THR A 153 -6.02 -6.36 14.14
CA THR A 153 -4.65 -6.83 14.40
C THR A 153 -3.63 -5.71 14.24
N ILE A 154 -3.84 -4.82 13.27
CA ILE A 154 -3.04 -3.60 13.08
C ILE A 154 -3.86 -2.42 13.61
N THR A 155 -3.32 -1.72 14.61
CA THR A 155 -4.03 -0.68 15.36
C THR A 155 -3.96 0.72 14.75
N PHE A 156 -3.30 0.89 13.60
CA PHE A 156 -3.19 2.17 12.88
C PHE A 156 -3.64 2.02 11.43
N SER A 157 -4.17 3.11 10.89
CA SER A 157 -4.63 3.15 9.51
C SER A 157 -3.47 3.30 8.53
N MET A 158 -3.51 2.54 7.45
CA MET A 158 -2.58 2.62 6.33
C MET A 158 -3.29 3.16 5.08
N TYR A 159 -2.64 4.11 4.42
CA TYR A 159 -3.19 4.76 3.23
C TYR A 159 -2.30 4.53 2.02
N ASN A 160 -2.92 4.29 0.88
CA ASN A 160 -2.21 4.17 -0.39
C ASN A 160 -1.80 5.56 -0.90
N ILE A 161 -0.50 5.85 -0.94
CA ILE A 161 0.04 7.07 -1.55
C ILE A 161 1.07 6.65 -2.60
N TYR A 162 0.81 7.01 -3.87
CA TYR A 162 1.66 6.61 -4.99
C TYR A 162 1.90 7.74 -5.96
N LEU A 163 3.14 7.80 -6.45
CA LEU A 163 3.53 8.65 -7.56
C LEU A 163 3.70 7.80 -8.81
N ASN A 164 2.90 8.10 -9.83
CA ASN A 164 3.00 7.48 -11.15
C ASN A 164 3.72 8.42 -12.09
N LEU A 165 4.78 7.93 -12.72
CA LEU A 165 5.51 8.64 -13.77
C LEU A 165 5.32 7.90 -15.09
N GLY A 166 5.06 8.64 -16.15
CA GLY A 166 4.82 8.05 -17.44
C GLY A 166 5.28 8.94 -18.59
N PHE A 167 5.44 8.34 -19.74
CA PHE A 167 5.66 9.06 -20.98
C PHE A 167 4.63 8.61 -22.03
N GLY A 168 4.31 9.51 -22.93
CA GLY A 168 3.43 9.25 -24.06
C GLY A 168 4.04 9.74 -25.37
N TYR A 169 3.76 9.01 -26.42
CA TYR A 169 4.07 9.41 -27.79
C TYR A 169 2.79 9.82 -28.49
N VAL A 170 2.84 10.99 -29.16
CA VAL A 170 1.72 11.55 -29.93
C VAL A 170 2.10 11.48 -31.40
N PHE A 171 1.31 10.78 -32.17
CA PHE A 171 1.48 10.63 -33.63
C PHE A 171 1.05 11.88 -34.38
#